data_9d1aea4dfba90215592f4b21bf55abb8
#
_entry.id   9d1aea4dfba90215592f4b21bf55abb8
#
_cell.length_a   1.000
_cell.length_b   1.000
_cell.length_c   1.000
_cell.angle_alpha   90.00
_cell.angle_beta   90.00
_cell.angle_gamma   90.00
#
_symmetry.space_group_name_H-M   'P 1'
#
loop_
_entity.id
_entity.type
_entity.pdbx_description
1 polymer ?
#
loop_
_entity_poly.entity_id
_entity_poly.type
_entity_poly.pdbx_seq_one_letter_code
_entity_poly.pdbx_strand_id
1 'polypeptide(L)'
;MRTLLRLSLVVMLAGASAAAPASAAHAADEPRVLVLTAGHGDAETVDFAIERLGMEARRWNFALVEGEPADVEDLAGFDVLMLLDTEGDIFDAAQEAAVEAFVEGGGGLVATHSAAATEPDWAWWNAALGATAAGAPVTPAAKRSIAFDEGSPITEGLDEDLEVSERWYYFSPEPGESGQNVLATMESGDPVAWNSTELRLFYSVAGGEHETWGERDFLQLVRQAIWWAAGEEGAMVQYSADAAPEWPYTLTFVLFVAAVAGGGSIAVWRLDRAEAARLGQGAEREAAAS
;
A
#
# COMPACT_ATOMS: atom_id res chain seq x y z
N MET A 1 6.47 87.69 -15.55
CA MET A 1 5.72 86.77 -14.70
C MET A 1 5.08 85.68 -15.57
N ARG A 2 5.70 84.48 -15.64
CA ARG A 2 5.16 83.36 -16.37
C ARG A 2 5.35 82.15 -15.44
N THR A 3 4.25 81.69 -14.88
CA THR A 3 4.15 80.58 -14.00
C THR A 3 4.13 79.28 -14.82
N LEU A 4 5.19 78.40 -14.65
CA LEU A 4 5.25 77.10 -15.28
C LEU A 4 4.58 76.09 -14.40
N LEU A 5 3.49 75.53 -14.86
CA LEU A 5 2.74 74.40 -14.25
C LEU A 5 3.48 73.12 -14.63
N ARG A 6 4.07 72.42 -13.64
CA ARG A 6 4.63 71.11 -13.85
C ARG A 6 3.55 70.05 -13.64
N LEU A 7 3.17 69.40 -14.71
CA LEU A 7 2.26 68.26 -14.67
C LEU A 7 3.11 67.00 -14.35
N SER A 8 2.94 66.44 -13.16
CA SER A 8 3.55 65.16 -12.81
C SER A 8 2.63 64.03 -13.24
N LEU A 9 3.10 63.24 -14.23
CA LEU A 9 2.44 62.04 -14.70
C LEU A 9 2.75 60.90 -13.74
N VAL A 10 1.80 60.46 -12.95
CA VAL A 10 1.91 59.24 -12.11
C VAL A 10 1.49 58.06 -13.00
N VAL A 11 2.48 57.24 -13.40
CA VAL A 11 2.23 55.96 -14.07
C VAL A 11 1.96 54.93 -12.97
N MET A 12 0.70 54.51 -12.81
CA MET A 12 0.34 53.35 -12.04
C MET A 12 0.66 52.10 -12.86
N LEU A 13 1.72 51.38 -12.50
CA LEU A 13 1.92 50.01 -12.95
C LEU A 13 0.92 49.10 -12.18
N ALA A 14 -0.14 48.69 -12.87
CA ALA A 14 -0.99 47.62 -12.42
C ALA A 14 -0.22 46.29 -12.59
N GLY A 15 0.38 45.79 -11.51
CA GLY A 15 0.94 44.45 -11.45
C GLY A 15 -0.19 43.44 -11.51
N ALA A 16 -0.37 42.79 -12.65
CA ALA A 16 -1.19 41.60 -12.74
C ALA A 16 -0.43 40.45 -12.02
N SER A 17 -0.77 40.22 -10.75
CA SER A 17 -0.43 38.97 -10.11
C SER A 17 -1.22 37.88 -10.81
N ALA A 18 -0.55 37.08 -11.64
CA ALA A 18 -1.09 35.80 -12.05
C ALA A 18 -1.15 34.92 -10.78
N ALA A 19 -2.33 34.78 -10.20
CA ALA A 19 -2.59 33.74 -9.24
C ALA A 19 -2.40 32.41 -9.99
N ALA A 20 -1.39 31.65 -9.60
CA ALA A 20 -1.32 30.25 -9.95
C ALA A 20 -2.67 29.61 -9.56
N PRO A 21 -3.24 28.72 -10.38
CA PRO A 21 -4.41 27.98 -9.95
C PRO A 21 -4.05 27.28 -8.65
N ALA A 22 -4.75 27.59 -7.57
CA ALA A 22 -4.72 26.77 -6.39
C ALA A 22 -5.16 25.38 -6.86
N SER A 23 -4.26 24.41 -6.76
CA SER A 23 -4.62 23.00 -6.87
C SER A 23 -5.84 22.83 -5.98
N ALA A 24 -6.97 22.46 -6.56
CA ALA A 24 -8.15 22.14 -5.79
C ALA A 24 -7.68 21.05 -4.83
N ALA A 25 -7.76 21.34 -3.53
CA ALA A 25 -7.60 20.30 -2.53
C ALA A 25 -8.66 19.25 -2.87
N HIS A 26 -8.22 18.15 -3.49
CA HIS A 26 -9.02 16.94 -3.57
C HIS A 26 -9.36 16.60 -2.12
N ALA A 27 -10.63 16.45 -1.82
CA ALA A 27 -11.01 15.62 -0.68
C ALA A 27 -10.24 14.31 -0.87
N ALA A 28 -9.56 13.82 0.18
CA ALA A 28 -8.71 12.63 0.09
C ALA A 28 -9.47 11.53 -0.65
N ASP A 29 -9.31 11.52 -1.97
CA ASP A 29 -9.90 10.53 -2.83
C ASP A 29 -9.08 9.25 -2.61
N GLU A 30 -9.74 8.13 -2.64
CA GLU A 30 -9.16 6.80 -2.54
C GLU A 30 -8.04 6.65 -3.59
N PRO A 31 -6.74 6.51 -3.19
CA PRO A 31 -5.66 6.37 -4.15
C PRO A 31 -5.91 5.19 -5.10
N ARG A 32 -5.73 5.40 -6.38
CA ARG A 32 -5.88 4.37 -7.41
C ARG A 32 -4.52 3.89 -7.87
N VAL A 33 -4.28 2.60 -7.71
CA VAL A 33 -3.00 1.95 -8.02
C VAL A 33 -3.17 1.03 -9.21
N LEU A 34 -2.43 1.27 -10.29
CA LEU A 34 -2.26 0.31 -11.38
C LEU A 34 -1.11 -0.62 -11.01
N VAL A 35 -1.35 -1.93 -10.96
CA VAL A 35 -0.32 -2.94 -10.65
C VAL A 35 0.04 -3.72 -11.88
N LEU A 36 1.32 -3.72 -12.23
CA LEU A 36 1.88 -4.54 -13.30
C LEU A 36 2.75 -5.65 -12.70
N THR A 37 2.66 -6.84 -13.28
CA THR A 37 3.38 -8.04 -12.86
C THR A 37 4.11 -8.72 -14.02
N ALA A 38 4.29 -8.02 -15.13
CA ALA A 38 4.90 -8.58 -16.36
C ALA A 38 6.35 -9.03 -16.13
N GLY A 39 6.74 -10.13 -16.73
CA GLY A 39 8.12 -10.65 -16.66
C GLY A 39 8.48 -11.36 -15.35
N HIS A 40 7.61 -11.38 -14.35
CA HIS A 40 7.86 -12.02 -13.03
C HIS A 40 8.26 -13.50 -13.17
N GLY A 41 9.08 -13.98 -12.20
CA GLY A 41 9.59 -15.35 -12.20
C GLY A 41 8.70 -16.38 -11.52
N ASP A 42 7.86 -15.97 -10.55
CA ASP A 42 7.03 -16.87 -9.73
C ASP A 42 5.58 -16.38 -9.64
N ALA A 43 4.71 -16.99 -10.44
CA ALA A 43 3.29 -16.66 -10.50
C ALA A 43 2.56 -16.91 -9.16
N GLU A 44 2.94 -17.93 -8.38
CA GLU A 44 2.29 -18.24 -7.10
C GLU A 44 2.56 -17.15 -6.07
N THR A 45 3.79 -16.65 -6.01
CA THR A 45 4.17 -15.52 -5.16
C THR A 45 3.45 -14.25 -5.56
N VAL A 46 3.36 -13.96 -6.87
CA VAL A 46 2.66 -12.77 -7.38
C VAL A 46 1.16 -12.83 -7.08
N ASP A 47 0.50 -13.95 -7.35
CA ASP A 47 -0.93 -14.13 -7.05
C ASP A 47 -1.21 -13.91 -5.54
N PHE A 48 -0.35 -14.45 -4.68
CA PHE A 48 -0.46 -14.25 -3.23
C PHE A 48 -0.24 -12.78 -2.84
N ALA A 49 0.75 -12.11 -3.41
CA ALA A 49 1.01 -10.70 -3.17
C ALA A 49 -0.20 -9.83 -3.55
N ILE A 50 -0.81 -10.06 -4.70
CA ILE A 50 -2.02 -9.39 -5.16
C ILE A 50 -3.20 -9.64 -4.19
N GLU A 51 -3.39 -10.88 -3.73
CA GLU A 51 -4.42 -11.19 -2.74
C GLU A 51 -4.21 -10.40 -1.44
N ARG A 52 -2.97 -10.37 -0.93
CA ARG A 52 -2.60 -9.66 0.30
C ARG A 52 -2.78 -8.15 0.15
N LEU A 53 -2.28 -7.57 -0.94
CA LEU A 53 -2.48 -6.15 -1.25
C LEU A 53 -3.95 -5.79 -1.43
N GLY A 54 -4.74 -6.66 -2.05
CA GLY A 54 -6.19 -6.49 -2.16
C GLY A 54 -6.92 -6.50 -0.81
N MET A 55 -6.42 -7.23 0.19
CA MET A 55 -6.93 -7.14 1.57
C MET A 55 -6.57 -5.80 2.22
N GLU A 56 -5.33 -5.35 2.06
CA GLU A 56 -4.88 -4.04 2.55
C GLU A 56 -5.65 -2.90 1.87
N ALA A 57 -5.87 -2.98 0.55
CA ALA A 57 -6.64 -2.01 -0.21
C ALA A 57 -8.04 -1.80 0.37
N ARG A 58 -8.78 -2.89 0.62
CA ARG A 58 -10.11 -2.82 1.24
C ARG A 58 -10.09 -2.27 2.67
N ARG A 59 -9.04 -2.55 3.43
CA ARG A 59 -8.91 -2.13 4.83
C ARG A 59 -8.51 -0.67 4.96
N TRP A 60 -7.68 -0.19 4.04
CA TRP A 60 -7.01 1.11 4.12
C TRP A 60 -7.42 2.07 3.00
N ASN A 61 -8.53 1.77 2.34
CA ASN A 61 -9.21 2.65 1.38
C ASN A 61 -8.31 3.14 0.24
N PHE A 62 -7.73 2.21 -0.51
CA PHE A 62 -7.16 2.47 -1.81
C PHE A 62 -7.65 1.44 -2.83
N ALA A 63 -7.71 1.81 -4.11
CA ALA A 63 -8.14 0.91 -5.17
C ALA A 63 -6.93 0.26 -5.84
N LEU A 64 -6.95 -1.06 -5.96
CA LEU A 64 -5.95 -1.84 -6.67
C LEU A 64 -6.54 -2.32 -7.99
N VAL A 65 -5.88 -2.02 -9.09
CA VAL A 65 -6.28 -2.43 -10.45
C VAL A 65 -5.11 -3.16 -11.09
N GLU A 66 -5.31 -4.44 -11.38
CA GLU A 66 -4.34 -5.21 -12.13
C GLU A 66 -4.39 -4.82 -13.61
N GLY A 67 -3.22 -4.68 -14.23
CA GLY A 67 -3.08 -4.27 -15.64
C GLY A 67 -1.93 -4.93 -16.35
N GLU A 68 -1.88 -4.67 -17.65
CA GLU A 68 -0.83 -5.11 -18.55
C GLU A 68 0.08 -3.92 -18.93
N PRO A 69 1.30 -4.13 -19.45
CA PRO A 69 2.20 -3.03 -19.81
C PRO A 69 1.58 -1.99 -20.75
N ALA A 70 0.66 -2.39 -21.63
CA ALA A 70 -0.05 -1.46 -22.51
C ALA A 70 -0.94 -0.45 -21.78
N ASP A 71 -1.38 -0.73 -20.55
CA ASP A 71 -2.27 0.14 -19.78
C ASP A 71 -1.55 1.40 -19.29
N VAL A 72 -0.20 1.44 -19.30
CA VAL A 72 0.55 2.64 -18.95
C VAL A 72 0.39 3.79 -19.96
N GLU A 73 -0.17 3.53 -21.14
CA GLU A 73 -0.47 4.58 -22.11
C GLU A 73 -1.58 5.53 -21.64
N ASP A 74 -2.41 5.13 -20.66
CA ASP A 74 -3.46 5.97 -20.05
C ASP A 74 -3.42 5.89 -18.51
N LEU A 75 -2.46 6.57 -17.91
CA LEU A 75 -2.32 6.69 -16.45
C LEU A 75 -3.13 7.85 -15.83
N ALA A 76 -3.91 8.59 -16.62
CA ALA A 76 -4.62 9.78 -16.13
C ALA A 76 -5.65 9.51 -15.03
N GLY A 77 -6.07 8.26 -14.87
CA GLY A 77 -7.00 7.83 -13.83
C GLY A 77 -6.36 7.13 -12.63
N PHE A 78 -5.02 7.14 -12.54
CA PHE A 78 -4.26 6.51 -11.47
C PHE A 78 -3.40 7.53 -10.74
N ASP A 79 -3.18 7.29 -9.46
CA ASP A 79 -2.30 8.08 -8.60
C ASP A 79 -0.94 7.41 -8.46
N VAL A 80 -0.91 6.07 -8.54
CA VAL A 80 0.31 5.26 -8.39
C VAL A 80 0.37 4.18 -9.46
N LEU A 81 1.54 4.01 -10.06
CA LEU A 81 1.95 2.82 -10.81
C LEU A 81 2.77 1.92 -9.87
N MET A 82 2.40 0.64 -9.78
CA MET A 82 3.16 -0.34 -9.02
C MET A 82 3.77 -1.39 -9.95
N LEU A 83 5.08 -1.53 -9.90
CA LEU A 83 5.84 -2.61 -10.55
C LEU A 83 6.10 -3.71 -9.52
N LEU A 84 5.22 -4.71 -9.50
CA LEU A 84 5.25 -5.80 -8.53
C LEU A 84 6.07 -6.96 -9.09
N ASP A 85 7.30 -7.10 -8.63
CA ASP A 85 8.24 -8.16 -9.05
C ASP A 85 8.40 -8.28 -10.57
N THR A 86 8.24 -7.17 -11.32
CA THR A 86 8.43 -7.16 -12.78
C THR A 86 9.89 -7.39 -13.15
N GLU A 87 10.16 -7.93 -14.32
CA GLU A 87 11.53 -8.19 -14.78
C GLU A 87 11.63 -8.12 -16.31
N GLY A 88 12.77 -7.66 -16.81
CA GLY A 88 13.11 -7.62 -18.22
C GLY A 88 12.53 -6.43 -18.98
N ASP A 89 12.57 -6.52 -20.31
CA ASP A 89 12.10 -5.48 -21.24
C ASP A 89 10.58 -5.65 -21.44
N ILE A 90 9.78 -4.92 -20.68
CA ILE A 90 8.31 -5.04 -20.65
C ILE A 90 7.60 -3.87 -21.31
N PHE A 91 8.30 -2.73 -21.53
CA PHE A 91 7.76 -1.53 -22.15
C PHE A 91 8.35 -1.29 -23.53
N ASP A 92 7.56 -0.79 -24.44
CA ASP A 92 8.08 -0.15 -25.64
C ASP A 92 8.43 1.32 -25.37
N ALA A 93 9.11 1.98 -26.31
CA ALA A 93 9.55 3.37 -26.13
C ALA A 93 8.41 4.38 -25.92
N ALA A 94 7.19 4.09 -26.34
CA ALA A 94 6.03 4.97 -26.08
C ALA A 94 5.51 4.78 -24.65
N GLN A 95 5.54 3.55 -24.17
CA GLN A 95 5.18 3.17 -22.80
C GLN A 95 6.20 3.69 -21.79
N GLU A 96 7.51 3.56 -22.08
CA GLU A 96 8.57 4.21 -21.28
C GLU A 96 8.33 5.71 -21.16
N ALA A 97 8.08 6.41 -22.28
CA ALA A 97 7.82 7.83 -22.27
C ALA A 97 6.52 8.20 -21.49
N ALA A 98 5.51 7.35 -21.50
CA ALA A 98 4.28 7.56 -20.74
C ALA A 98 4.52 7.42 -19.23
N VAL A 99 5.27 6.42 -18.80
CA VAL A 99 5.67 6.23 -17.39
C VAL A 99 6.54 7.38 -16.90
N GLU A 100 7.56 7.78 -17.69
CA GLU A 100 8.42 8.94 -17.39
C GLU A 100 7.58 10.20 -17.20
N ALA A 101 6.69 10.52 -18.14
CA ALA A 101 5.83 11.70 -18.07
C ALA A 101 4.86 11.65 -16.87
N PHE A 102 4.36 10.48 -16.51
CA PHE A 102 3.49 10.29 -15.36
C PHE A 102 4.22 10.60 -14.05
N VAL A 103 5.40 10.01 -13.86
CA VAL A 103 6.17 10.16 -12.61
C VAL A 103 6.75 11.57 -12.48
N GLU A 104 7.30 12.15 -13.57
CA GLU A 104 7.77 13.54 -13.59
C GLU A 104 6.64 14.55 -13.43
N GLY A 105 5.43 14.17 -13.81
CA GLY A 105 4.21 14.94 -13.59
C GLY A 105 3.68 14.90 -12.15
N GLY A 106 4.33 14.13 -11.27
CA GLY A 106 4.00 13.99 -9.85
C GLY A 106 3.19 12.74 -9.50
N GLY A 107 2.96 11.83 -10.47
CA GLY A 107 2.41 10.50 -10.21
C GLY A 107 3.38 9.64 -9.39
N GLY A 108 2.82 8.71 -8.60
CA GLY A 108 3.60 7.83 -7.75
C GLY A 108 4.11 6.59 -8.46
N LEU A 109 5.27 6.09 -8.03
CA LEU A 109 5.83 4.82 -8.49
C LEU A 109 6.28 4.00 -7.30
N VAL A 110 5.73 2.79 -7.17
CA VAL A 110 6.12 1.81 -6.14
C VAL A 110 6.66 0.57 -6.86
N ALA A 111 7.85 0.11 -6.47
CA ALA A 111 8.46 -1.02 -7.13
C ALA A 111 9.03 -2.00 -6.10
N THR A 112 8.96 -3.31 -6.39
CA THR A 112 9.46 -4.34 -5.48
C THR A 112 10.33 -5.37 -6.19
N HIS A 113 11.32 -5.86 -5.48
CA HIS A 113 12.20 -6.98 -5.79
C HIS A 113 12.78 -6.92 -7.22
N SER A 114 12.36 -7.81 -8.14
CA SER A 114 12.92 -7.90 -9.50
C SER A 114 12.67 -6.66 -10.33
N ALA A 115 11.81 -5.73 -9.89
CA ALA A 115 11.60 -4.47 -10.61
C ALA A 115 12.88 -3.65 -10.80
N ALA A 116 13.92 -3.88 -9.99
CA ALA A 116 15.25 -3.31 -10.25
C ALA A 116 15.91 -3.82 -11.55
N ALA A 117 15.46 -4.96 -12.06
CA ALA A 117 15.92 -5.54 -13.32
C ALA A 117 14.91 -5.36 -14.48
N THR A 118 13.86 -4.57 -14.26
CA THR A 118 12.95 -4.12 -15.32
C THR A 118 13.64 -3.05 -16.13
N GLU A 119 13.48 -3.09 -17.46
CA GLU A 119 14.02 -2.11 -18.40
C GLU A 119 15.53 -1.82 -18.17
N PRO A 120 16.41 -2.81 -18.22
CA PRO A 120 17.81 -2.64 -17.83
C PRO A 120 18.56 -1.60 -18.66
N ASP A 121 18.13 -1.37 -19.91
CA ASP A 121 18.73 -0.42 -20.83
C ASP A 121 18.06 0.99 -20.77
N TRP A 122 16.98 1.17 -20.01
CA TRP A 122 16.28 2.44 -19.89
C TRP A 122 16.99 3.38 -18.90
N ALA A 123 17.70 4.36 -19.44
CA ALA A 123 18.54 5.27 -18.67
C ALA A 123 17.78 6.09 -17.62
N TRP A 124 16.53 6.52 -17.95
CA TRP A 124 15.69 7.25 -17.00
C TRP A 124 15.33 6.39 -15.79
N TRP A 125 14.92 5.13 -15.99
CA TRP A 125 14.58 4.21 -14.90
C TRP A 125 15.74 4.00 -13.94
N ASN A 126 16.93 3.71 -14.47
CA ASN A 126 18.14 3.52 -13.67
C ASN A 126 18.49 4.79 -12.87
N ALA A 127 18.31 5.99 -13.46
CA ALA A 127 18.54 7.26 -12.78
C ALA A 127 17.48 7.54 -11.72
N ALA A 128 16.20 7.30 -11.99
CA ALA A 128 15.09 7.49 -11.08
C ALA A 128 15.18 6.56 -9.87
N LEU A 129 15.52 5.28 -10.09
CA LEU A 129 15.80 4.31 -9.04
C LEU A 129 17.01 4.70 -8.19
N GLY A 130 17.98 5.39 -8.79
CA GLY A 130 19.21 5.85 -8.15
C GLY A 130 20.16 4.72 -7.74
N ALA A 131 19.95 3.53 -8.29
CA ALA A 131 20.72 2.33 -8.01
C ALA A 131 20.70 1.40 -9.21
N THR A 132 21.77 0.65 -9.40
CA THR A 132 21.83 -0.37 -10.46
C THR A 132 22.11 -1.73 -9.83
N ALA A 133 21.30 -2.71 -10.13
CA ALA A 133 21.51 -4.07 -9.65
C ALA A 133 22.89 -4.58 -10.10
N ALA A 134 23.72 -5.02 -9.16
CA ALA A 134 25.09 -5.51 -9.43
C ALA A 134 25.09 -6.91 -10.07
N GLY A 135 23.93 -7.44 -10.43
CA GLY A 135 23.72 -8.73 -11.06
C GLY A 135 22.39 -9.35 -10.66
N ALA A 136 22.19 -10.61 -11.00
CA ALA A 136 21.03 -11.37 -10.56
C ALA A 136 20.97 -11.51 -9.04
N PRO A 137 19.77 -11.71 -8.45
CA PRO A 137 19.63 -11.87 -7.01
C PRO A 137 20.36 -13.13 -6.51
N VAL A 138 20.87 -13.07 -5.30
CA VAL A 138 21.63 -14.19 -4.69
C VAL A 138 20.69 -15.33 -4.35
N THR A 139 21.03 -16.53 -4.86
CA THR A 139 20.29 -17.76 -4.61
C THR A 139 21.13 -18.76 -3.82
N PRO A 140 20.55 -19.60 -2.95
CA PRO A 140 19.13 -19.63 -2.55
C PRO A 140 18.75 -18.40 -1.71
N ALA A 141 17.44 -18.19 -1.50
CA ALA A 141 16.94 -17.20 -0.56
C ALA A 141 17.59 -17.36 0.82
N ALA A 142 17.89 -16.23 1.45
CA ALA A 142 18.57 -16.21 2.73
C ALA A 142 17.86 -15.30 3.72
N LYS A 143 17.66 -15.77 4.95
CA LYS A 143 17.05 -14.99 6.02
C LYS A 143 17.97 -13.85 6.47
N ARG A 144 17.41 -12.65 6.58
CA ARG A 144 18.08 -11.45 7.09
C ARG A 144 17.15 -10.66 8.00
N SER A 145 17.73 -9.98 8.96
CA SER A 145 17.06 -8.97 9.75
C SER A 145 17.17 -7.62 9.03
N ILE A 146 16.07 -6.89 9.00
CA ILE A 146 15.93 -5.58 8.37
C ILE A 146 15.61 -4.57 9.47
N ALA A 147 16.46 -3.56 9.59
CA ALA A 147 16.22 -2.40 10.45
C ALA A 147 15.63 -1.25 9.64
N PHE A 148 14.61 -0.59 10.17
CA PHE A 148 13.97 0.57 9.55
C PHE A 148 14.51 1.87 10.10
N ASP A 149 14.64 2.89 9.23
CA ASP A 149 14.96 4.25 9.64
C ASP A 149 13.75 4.91 10.30
N GLU A 150 13.95 5.51 11.46
CA GLU A 150 12.92 6.25 12.17
C GLU A 150 12.80 7.67 11.61
N GLY A 151 11.59 8.11 11.27
CA GLY A 151 11.34 9.49 10.88
C GLY A 151 10.81 9.68 9.46
N SER A 152 10.56 8.59 8.75
CA SER A 152 9.82 8.60 7.49
C SER A 152 8.37 8.18 7.71
N PRO A 153 7.39 8.82 7.07
CA PRO A 153 6.01 8.35 7.10
C PRO A 153 5.85 6.95 6.51
N ILE A 154 6.81 6.50 5.67
CA ILE A 154 6.80 5.17 5.07
C ILE A 154 7.17 4.08 6.07
N THR A 155 7.96 4.41 7.09
CA THR A 155 8.43 3.45 8.12
C THR A 155 7.77 3.65 9.48
N GLU A 156 6.84 4.59 9.62
CA GLU A 156 6.18 4.89 10.88
C GLU A 156 5.42 3.69 11.45
N GLY A 157 5.71 3.33 12.70
CA GLY A 157 5.05 2.25 13.43
C GLY A 157 5.37 0.84 12.93
N LEU A 158 6.47 0.66 12.18
CA LEU A 158 7.05 -0.64 11.90
C LEU A 158 7.86 -1.10 13.12
N ASP A 159 7.89 -2.41 13.37
CA ASP A 159 8.74 -2.98 14.41
C ASP A 159 10.23 -2.83 14.02
N GLU A 160 11.11 -2.68 15.01
CA GLU A 160 12.52 -2.38 14.79
C GLU A 160 13.25 -3.46 13.96
N ASP A 161 12.80 -4.71 14.05
CA ASP A 161 13.43 -5.88 13.41
C ASP A 161 12.39 -6.70 12.62
N LEU A 162 12.40 -6.58 11.30
CA LEU A 162 11.69 -7.49 10.41
C LEU A 162 12.65 -8.58 9.91
N GLU A 163 12.35 -9.84 10.16
CA GLU A 163 13.13 -10.95 9.62
C GLU A 163 12.41 -11.62 8.44
N VAL A 164 12.99 -11.53 7.24
CA VAL A 164 12.47 -12.17 6.02
C VAL A 164 13.54 -12.97 5.31
N SER A 165 13.10 -13.95 4.52
CA SER A 165 13.95 -14.78 3.68
C SER A 165 13.74 -14.36 2.23
N GLU A 166 14.77 -13.85 1.59
CA GLU A 166 14.69 -13.29 0.23
C GLU A 166 15.88 -13.73 -0.63
N ARG A 167 15.68 -13.69 -1.94
CA ARG A 167 16.76 -13.66 -2.91
C ARG A 167 17.24 -12.21 -3.07
N TRP A 168 18.27 -11.87 -2.30
CA TRP A 168 18.72 -10.49 -2.15
C TRP A 168 19.40 -9.93 -3.40
N TYR A 169 18.99 -8.75 -3.83
CA TYR A 169 19.72 -7.91 -4.77
C TYR A 169 20.72 -7.04 -4.03
N TYR A 170 21.87 -6.81 -4.65
CA TYR A 170 22.89 -5.84 -4.24
C TYR A 170 23.07 -4.80 -5.35
N PHE A 171 23.48 -3.61 -5.00
CA PHE A 171 23.51 -2.47 -5.91
C PHE A 171 24.89 -1.82 -5.99
N SER A 172 25.23 -1.29 -7.20
CA SER A 172 26.42 -0.49 -7.42
C SER A 172 26.18 0.48 -8.61
N PRO A 173 26.10 1.82 -8.39
CA PRO A 173 26.19 2.48 -7.08
C PRO A 173 25.05 2.08 -6.16
N GLU A 174 25.25 2.24 -4.83
CA GLU A 174 24.17 2.10 -3.86
C GLU A 174 23.25 3.33 -3.87
N PRO A 175 21.95 3.18 -3.50
CA PRO A 175 20.99 4.28 -3.56
C PRO A 175 21.40 5.49 -2.73
N GLY A 176 22.02 5.29 -1.55
CA GLY A 176 22.52 6.37 -0.72
C GLY A 176 23.67 7.19 -1.35
N GLU A 177 24.51 6.54 -2.17
CA GLU A 177 25.57 7.21 -2.93
C GLU A 177 25.02 8.12 -4.03
N SER A 178 23.84 7.77 -4.55
CA SER A 178 23.10 8.54 -5.56
C SER A 178 22.14 9.58 -4.96
N GLY A 179 22.16 9.76 -3.63
CA GLY A 179 21.34 10.76 -2.95
C GLY A 179 19.89 10.32 -2.67
N GLN A 180 19.59 9.04 -2.80
CA GLN A 180 18.29 8.51 -2.40
C GLN A 180 18.18 8.43 -0.87
N ASN A 181 16.96 8.50 -0.35
CA ASN A 181 16.69 8.37 1.07
C ASN A 181 16.52 6.89 1.43
N VAL A 182 17.52 6.29 2.07
CA VAL A 182 17.49 4.89 2.50
C VAL A 182 16.61 4.76 3.74
N LEU A 183 15.57 3.91 3.65
CA LEU A 183 14.54 3.71 4.65
C LEU A 183 14.71 2.41 5.46
N ALA A 184 15.43 1.45 4.89
CA ALA A 184 15.68 0.16 5.54
C ALA A 184 17.01 -0.42 5.09
N THR A 185 17.70 -1.08 6.02
CA THR A 185 19.00 -1.73 5.78
C THR A 185 19.04 -3.11 6.42
N MET A 186 19.86 -4.00 5.87
CA MET A 186 20.24 -5.25 6.53
C MET A 186 21.26 -4.97 7.67
N GLU A 187 21.50 -5.97 8.52
CA GLU A 187 22.57 -5.93 9.54
C GLU A 187 23.96 -5.61 8.97
N SER A 188 24.23 -5.96 7.71
CA SER A 188 25.47 -5.64 6.98
C SER A 188 25.58 -4.17 6.58
N GLY A 189 24.48 -3.42 6.64
CA GLY A 189 24.37 -2.05 6.16
C GLY A 189 23.88 -1.94 4.72
N ASP A 190 23.71 -3.04 3.99
CA ASP A 190 23.19 -3.03 2.63
C ASP A 190 21.75 -2.49 2.60
N PRO A 191 21.41 -1.58 1.65
CA PRO A 191 20.08 -0.99 1.56
C PRO A 191 19.03 -2.03 1.12
N VAL A 192 17.85 -2.00 1.76
CA VAL A 192 16.72 -2.89 1.48
C VAL A 192 15.52 -2.14 0.94
N ALA A 193 15.31 -0.91 1.39
CA ALA A 193 14.25 -0.06 0.86
C ALA A 193 14.69 1.40 0.86
N TRP A 194 14.22 2.15 -0.13
CA TRP A 194 14.49 3.57 -0.24
C TRP A 194 13.41 4.30 -1.03
N ASN A 195 13.37 5.59 -0.90
CA ASN A 195 12.57 6.45 -1.75
C ASN A 195 13.42 7.54 -2.39
N SER A 196 12.97 8.01 -3.56
CA SER A 196 13.59 9.14 -4.22
C SER A 196 13.36 10.43 -3.42
N THR A 197 14.38 11.32 -3.44
CA THR A 197 14.29 12.66 -2.86
C THR A 197 13.69 13.68 -3.83
N GLU A 198 13.55 13.34 -5.11
CA GLU A 198 13.08 14.23 -6.18
C GLU A 198 11.72 13.79 -6.75
N LEU A 199 11.46 12.48 -6.77
CA LEU A 199 10.28 11.87 -7.35
C LEU A 199 9.44 11.15 -6.28
N ARG A 200 8.17 10.89 -6.56
CA ARG A 200 7.32 10.03 -5.73
C ARG A 200 7.58 8.56 -6.02
N LEU A 201 8.83 8.14 -5.95
CA LEU A 201 9.29 6.78 -6.22
C LEU A 201 9.76 6.10 -4.95
N PHE A 202 9.23 4.91 -4.68
CA PHE A 202 9.67 3.99 -3.63
C PHE A 202 10.09 2.66 -4.24
N TYR A 203 11.15 2.06 -3.71
CA TYR A 203 11.58 0.73 -4.06
C TYR A 203 11.91 -0.11 -2.83
N SER A 204 11.57 -1.41 -2.88
CA SER A 204 11.95 -2.42 -1.90
C SER A 204 12.66 -3.61 -2.55
N VAL A 205 13.81 -4.01 -2.00
CA VAL A 205 14.53 -5.24 -2.39
C VAL A 205 13.75 -6.48 -1.97
N ALA A 206 12.96 -6.39 -0.91
CA ALA A 206 12.10 -7.47 -0.45
C ALA A 206 10.78 -7.49 -1.25
N GLY A 207 10.14 -8.65 -1.30
CA GLY A 207 8.87 -8.87 -2.00
C GLY A 207 8.94 -9.85 -3.16
N GLY A 208 10.03 -10.63 -3.28
CA GLY A 208 10.18 -11.70 -4.28
C GLY A 208 9.88 -13.09 -3.75
N GLU A 209 9.64 -13.24 -2.47
CA GLU A 209 9.34 -14.52 -1.85
C GLU A 209 7.94 -14.51 -1.21
N HIS A 210 7.23 -15.62 -1.34
CA HIS A 210 5.85 -15.79 -0.84
C HIS A 210 5.70 -15.43 0.64
N GLU A 211 6.66 -15.87 1.48
CA GLU A 211 6.61 -15.67 2.94
C GLU A 211 6.67 -14.19 3.32
N THR A 212 7.42 -13.38 2.57
CA THR A 212 7.54 -11.93 2.81
C THR A 212 6.19 -11.22 2.70
N TRP A 213 5.33 -11.62 1.77
CA TRP A 213 3.98 -11.09 1.64
C TRP A 213 3.02 -11.54 2.74
N GLY A 214 3.44 -12.52 3.56
CA GLY A 214 2.75 -12.92 4.78
C GLY A 214 3.04 -12.01 5.97
N GLU A 215 4.17 -11.29 5.96
CA GLU A 215 4.63 -10.47 7.09
C GLU A 215 3.85 -9.16 7.19
N ARG A 216 3.34 -8.88 8.40
CA ARG A 216 2.52 -7.70 8.67
C ARG A 216 3.27 -6.40 8.38
N ASP A 217 4.52 -6.32 8.82
CA ASP A 217 5.29 -5.08 8.72
C ASP A 217 5.77 -4.83 7.30
N PHE A 218 6.02 -5.86 6.51
CA PHE A 218 6.25 -5.70 5.08
C PHE A 218 5.01 -5.17 4.34
N LEU A 219 3.83 -5.73 4.61
CA LEU A 219 2.58 -5.24 4.05
C LEU A 219 2.30 -3.79 4.48
N GLN A 220 2.62 -3.45 5.74
CA GLN A 220 2.50 -2.09 6.22
C GLN A 220 3.47 -1.14 5.49
N LEU A 221 4.72 -1.54 5.29
CA LEU A 221 5.72 -0.78 4.54
C LEU A 221 5.21 -0.47 3.13
N VAL A 222 4.77 -1.48 2.38
CA VAL A 222 4.29 -1.32 1.00
C VAL A 222 3.04 -0.44 0.95
N ARG A 223 2.09 -0.64 1.85
CA ARG A 223 0.90 0.21 1.97
C ARG A 223 1.27 1.67 2.23
N GLN A 224 2.17 1.92 3.18
CA GLN A 224 2.62 3.27 3.51
C GLN A 224 3.37 3.92 2.34
N ALA A 225 4.13 3.12 1.60
CA ALA A 225 4.77 3.57 0.36
C ALA A 225 3.75 3.95 -0.73
N ILE A 226 2.67 3.19 -0.89
CA ILE A 226 1.57 3.51 -1.82
C ILE A 226 0.93 4.86 -1.45
N TRP A 227 0.56 5.07 -0.19
CA TRP A 227 -0.04 6.31 0.26
C TRP A 227 0.92 7.51 0.13
N TRP A 228 2.19 7.31 0.48
CA TRP A 228 3.22 8.33 0.30
C TRP A 228 3.42 8.67 -1.18
N ALA A 229 3.48 7.67 -2.05
CA ALA A 229 3.64 7.85 -3.50
C ALA A 229 2.43 8.57 -4.10
N ALA A 230 1.21 8.32 -3.62
CA ALA A 230 0.01 9.05 -4.02
C ALA A 230 -0.02 10.52 -3.53
N GLY A 231 0.92 10.94 -2.66
CA GLY A 231 0.92 12.28 -2.10
C GLY A 231 -0.05 12.49 -0.94
N GLU A 232 -0.58 11.41 -0.37
CA GLU A 232 -1.65 11.40 0.64
C GLU A 232 -1.17 10.94 2.02
N GLU A 233 0.12 11.13 2.33
CA GLU A 233 0.72 10.71 3.60
C GLU A 233 0.00 11.27 4.83
N GLY A 234 -0.63 12.45 4.70
CA GLY A 234 -1.44 13.04 5.77
C GLY A 234 -2.76 12.31 6.03
N ALA A 235 -3.36 11.70 4.99
CA ALA A 235 -4.58 10.92 5.10
C ALA A 235 -4.31 9.57 5.77
N MET A 236 -3.12 9.00 5.58
CA MET A 236 -2.70 7.74 6.18
C MET A 236 -2.70 7.80 7.72
N VAL A 237 -2.23 8.91 8.31
CA VAL A 237 -2.25 9.13 9.76
C VAL A 237 -3.71 9.24 10.27
N GLN A 238 -4.59 9.83 9.49
CA GLN A 238 -6.00 9.97 9.84
C GLN A 238 -6.73 8.63 9.80
N TYR A 239 -6.44 7.75 8.81
CA TYR A 239 -7.01 6.41 8.71
C TYR A 239 -6.49 5.47 9.80
N SER A 240 -5.23 5.55 10.18
CA SER A 240 -4.70 4.74 11.29
C SER A 240 -5.32 5.09 12.65
N ALA A 241 -5.76 6.33 12.84
CA ALA A 241 -6.45 6.77 14.05
C ALA A 241 -7.95 6.40 14.06
N ASP A 242 -8.59 6.43 12.89
CA ASP A 242 -10.02 6.21 12.73
C ASP A 242 -10.38 4.77 12.29
N ALA A 243 -9.44 4.02 11.72
CA ALA A 243 -9.68 2.71 11.12
C ALA A 243 -9.75 1.53 12.11
N ALA A 244 -9.65 1.80 13.40
CA ALA A 244 -10.23 0.89 14.37
C ALA A 244 -11.70 1.28 14.56
N PRO A 245 -12.67 0.74 13.79
CA PRO A 245 -14.00 0.73 14.33
C PRO A 245 -13.85 -0.08 15.61
N GLU A 246 -13.95 0.58 16.74
CA GLU A 246 -14.25 -0.05 18.00
C GLU A 246 -15.66 -0.65 17.93
N TRP A 247 -15.88 -1.45 16.90
CA TRP A 247 -16.94 -2.43 16.94
C TRP A 247 -16.47 -3.45 17.95
N PRO A 248 -17.06 -3.46 19.12
CA PRO A 248 -16.68 -4.45 20.08
C PRO A 248 -17.10 -5.80 19.51
N TYR A 249 -16.16 -6.47 18.82
CA TYR A 249 -16.30 -7.90 18.57
C TYR A 249 -16.70 -8.62 19.86
N THR A 250 -16.26 -8.10 21.01
CA THR A 250 -16.74 -8.48 22.34
C THR A 250 -18.24 -8.30 22.50
N LEU A 251 -18.85 -7.20 22.05
CA LEU A 251 -20.29 -6.97 22.20
C LEU A 251 -21.09 -7.85 21.26
N THR A 252 -20.65 -8.01 20.01
CA THR A 252 -21.26 -8.91 19.03
C THR A 252 -21.09 -10.37 19.44
N PHE A 253 -19.92 -10.75 19.95
CA PHE A 253 -19.65 -12.07 20.48
C PHE A 253 -20.48 -12.34 21.75
N VAL A 254 -20.53 -11.40 22.68
CA VAL A 254 -21.35 -11.52 23.90
C VAL A 254 -22.84 -11.60 23.56
N LEU A 255 -23.35 -10.83 22.60
CA LEU A 255 -24.74 -10.92 22.15
C LEU A 255 -25.01 -12.24 21.42
N PHE A 256 -24.07 -12.73 20.63
CA PHE A 256 -24.18 -14.04 19.99
C PHE A 256 -24.18 -15.17 21.02
N VAL A 257 -23.27 -15.17 21.99
CA VAL A 257 -23.24 -16.15 23.07
C VAL A 257 -24.50 -16.07 23.94
N ALA A 258 -24.97 -14.87 24.26
CA ALA A 258 -26.23 -14.68 25.01
C ALA A 258 -27.45 -15.19 24.22
N ALA A 259 -27.49 -14.97 22.90
CA ALA A 259 -28.56 -15.48 22.05
C ALA A 259 -28.55 -17.01 21.94
N VAL A 260 -27.37 -17.61 21.82
CA VAL A 260 -27.22 -19.08 21.78
C VAL A 260 -27.56 -19.70 23.14
N ALA A 261 -27.06 -19.13 24.24
CA ALA A 261 -27.36 -19.60 25.59
C ALA A 261 -28.85 -19.41 25.96
N GLY A 262 -29.42 -18.23 25.61
CA GLY A 262 -30.84 -17.96 25.83
C GLY A 262 -31.74 -18.85 24.98
N GLY A 263 -31.40 -19.06 23.70
CA GLY A 263 -32.13 -19.95 22.80
C GLY A 263 -32.06 -21.42 23.26
N GLY A 264 -30.88 -21.85 23.73
CA GLY A 264 -30.71 -23.20 24.31
C GLY A 264 -31.55 -23.40 25.56
N SER A 265 -31.57 -22.43 26.48
CA SER A 265 -32.39 -22.50 27.71
C SER A 265 -33.87 -22.55 27.43
N ILE A 266 -34.38 -21.80 26.43
CA ILE A 266 -35.79 -21.85 26.02
C ILE A 266 -36.13 -23.22 25.41
N ALA A 267 -35.23 -23.82 24.62
CA ALA A 267 -35.42 -25.11 24.02
C ALA A 267 -35.51 -26.23 25.08
N VAL A 268 -34.58 -26.22 26.05
CA VAL A 268 -34.62 -27.20 27.16
C VAL A 268 -35.87 -27.04 28.00
N TRP A 269 -36.27 -25.81 28.36
CA TRP A 269 -37.49 -25.57 29.12
C TRP A 269 -38.75 -25.99 28.39
N ARG A 270 -38.82 -25.89 27.05
CA ARG A 270 -39.96 -26.41 26.24
C ARG A 270 -39.95 -27.91 26.18
N LEU A 271 -38.83 -28.58 26.11
CA LEU A 271 -38.70 -30.03 26.14
C LEU A 271 -39.17 -30.60 27.48
N ASP A 272 -38.70 -30.04 28.60
CA ASP A 272 -39.11 -30.46 29.95
C ASP A 272 -40.61 -30.32 30.18
N ARG A 273 -41.22 -29.23 29.70
CA ARG A 273 -42.69 -29.05 29.77
C ARG A 273 -43.48 -30.04 28.92
N ALA A 274 -42.95 -30.37 27.74
CA ALA A 274 -43.57 -31.35 26.86
C ALA A 274 -43.51 -32.77 27.43
N GLU A 275 -42.42 -33.09 28.12
CA GLU A 275 -42.23 -34.37 28.80
C GLU A 275 -43.12 -34.48 30.06
N ALA A 276 -43.18 -33.44 30.88
CA ALA A 276 -44.07 -33.36 32.04
C ALA A 276 -45.56 -33.49 31.65
N ALA A 277 -45.98 -32.89 30.52
CA ALA A 277 -47.33 -33.02 30.02
C ALA A 277 -47.66 -34.45 29.50
N ARG A 278 -46.67 -35.14 28.94
CA ARG A 278 -46.83 -36.56 28.51
C ARG A 278 -46.97 -37.51 29.70
N LEU A 279 -46.18 -37.30 30.73
CA LEU A 279 -46.20 -38.10 31.95
C LEU A 279 -47.54 -37.90 32.71
N GLY A 280 -48.04 -36.64 32.78
CA GLY A 280 -49.34 -36.33 33.38
C GLY A 280 -50.53 -37.04 32.66
N GLN A 281 -50.52 -37.06 31.33
CA GLN A 281 -51.56 -37.75 30.54
C GLN A 281 -51.48 -39.27 30.65
N GLY A 282 -50.27 -39.84 30.88
CA GLY A 282 -50.12 -41.28 31.16
C GLY A 282 -50.75 -41.70 32.46
N ALA A 283 -50.56 -40.92 33.53
CA ALA A 283 -51.13 -41.20 34.86
C ALA A 283 -52.68 -41.05 34.89
N GLU A 284 -53.23 -40.10 34.16
CA GLU A 284 -54.71 -39.97 34.03
C GLU A 284 -55.36 -41.12 33.25
N ARG A 285 -54.66 -41.68 32.26
CA ARG A 285 -55.16 -42.86 31.52
C ARG A 285 -55.08 -44.11 32.33
N GLU A 286 -54.07 -44.32 33.20
CA GLU A 286 -54.00 -45.43 34.09
C GLU A 286 -55.07 -45.38 35.18
N ALA A 287 -55.32 -44.19 35.75
CA ALA A 287 -56.37 -43.97 36.74
C ALA A 287 -57.81 -44.14 36.17
N ALA A 288 -57.98 -43.93 34.86
CA ALA A 288 -59.32 -44.15 34.21
C ALA A 288 -59.54 -45.59 33.77
N ALA A 289 -58.54 -46.51 33.82
CA ALA A 289 -58.60 -47.88 33.43
C ALA A 289 -58.72 -48.89 34.62
N SER A 290 -58.61 -48.36 35.85
CA SER A 290 -58.88 -49.10 37.09
C SER A 290 -60.23 -48.83 37.67
#